data_fcfc978e65ffa62cfb90256b58afdf31
#
_entry.id   fcfc978e65ffa62cfb90256b58afdf31
#
_cell.length_a   1.000
_cell.length_b   1.000
_cell.length_c   1.000
_cell.angle_alpha   90.00
_cell.angle_beta   90.00
_cell.angle_gamma   90.00
#
_symmetry.space_group_name_H-M   'P 1'
#
loop_
_entity.id
_entity.type
_entity.pdbx_description
1 polymer ?
#
loop_
_entity_poly.entity_id
_entity_poly.type
_entity_poly.pdbx_seq_one_letter_code
_entity_poly.pdbx_strand_id
1 'polypeptide(L)'
;FDRAFEQGCSRVLVLLTKPENEPCTDYRKFEFLINKKYKDYPNLINALMTRFDRYNEQCKRMKQLEEDGILMVLRPSHKYVKSFEMNTDVLDEAYNAGKNLAKEKLAEIEDFLNVLEKK
;
A
#
# COMPACT_ATOMS: atom_id res chain seq x y z
N PHE A 1 -6.56 -5.22 0.00
CA PHE A 1 -7.80 -5.18 0.81
C PHE A 1 -8.98 -5.92 0.14
N ASP A 2 -9.09 -5.94 -1.18
CA ASP A 2 -10.19 -6.63 -1.87
C ASP A 2 -10.30 -8.10 -1.47
N ARG A 3 -9.16 -8.80 -1.39
CA ARG A 3 -9.15 -10.20 -0.98
C ARG A 3 -9.68 -10.42 0.44
N ALA A 4 -9.47 -9.48 1.35
CA ALA A 4 -10.00 -9.57 2.70
C ALA A 4 -11.53 -9.45 2.71
N PHE A 5 -12.10 -8.55 1.90
CA PHE A 5 -13.55 -8.43 1.74
C PHE A 5 -14.17 -9.67 1.10
N GLU A 6 -13.54 -10.25 0.08
CA GLU A 6 -13.97 -11.52 -0.52
C GLU A 6 -14.00 -12.68 0.51
N GLN A 7 -13.14 -12.62 1.51
CA GLN A 7 -13.09 -13.59 2.61
C GLN A 7 -14.07 -13.28 3.75
N GLY A 8 -14.90 -12.24 3.60
CA GLY A 8 -15.95 -11.91 4.55
C GLY A 8 -15.56 -10.90 5.63
N CYS A 9 -14.38 -10.27 5.54
CA CYS A 9 -14.02 -9.19 6.45
C CYS A 9 -14.91 -7.96 6.20
N SER A 10 -15.53 -7.42 7.25
CA SER A 10 -16.34 -6.19 7.18
C SER A 10 -15.50 -4.93 7.32
N ARG A 11 -14.31 -5.03 7.93
CA ARG A 11 -13.34 -3.96 8.12
C ARG A 11 -11.93 -4.49 7.91
N VAL A 12 -11.04 -3.64 7.44
CA VAL A 12 -9.65 -4.03 7.16
C VAL A 12 -8.68 -2.96 7.64
N LEU A 13 -7.71 -3.37 8.47
CA LEU A 13 -6.55 -2.56 8.79
C LEU A 13 -5.48 -2.76 7.72
N VAL A 14 -5.10 -1.71 7.04
CA VAL A 14 -4.10 -1.71 5.97
C VAL A 14 -2.79 -1.10 6.47
N LEU A 15 -1.71 -1.86 6.39
CA LEU A 15 -0.37 -1.38 6.72
C LEU A 15 0.40 -1.10 5.44
N LEU A 16 0.77 0.15 5.21
CA LEU A 16 1.53 0.57 4.05
C LEU A 16 2.99 0.84 4.42
N THR A 17 3.88 0.50 3.52
CA THR A 17 5.32 0.79 3.63
C THR A 17 5.72 2.08 2.91
N LYS A 18 4.77 2.70 2.23
CA LYS A 18 4.95 3.93 1.45
C LYS A 18 4.10 5.06 2.01
N PRO A 19 4.60 6.30 2.01
CA PRO A 19 3.80 7.47 2.35
C PRO A 19 2.71 7.72 1.31
N GLU A 20 1.74 8.56 1.66
CA GLU A 20 0.54 8.80 0.83
C GLU A 20 0.87 9.29 -0.59
N ASN A 21 1.87 10.15 -0.71
CA ASN A 21 2.21 10.82 -1.97
C ASN A 21 3.40 10.17 -2.71
N GLU A 22 3.77 8.94 -2.38
CA GLU A 22 4.85 8.24 -3.08
C GLU A 22 4.39 7.86 -4.50
N PRO A 23 5.02 8.42 -5.55
CA PRO A 23 4.58 8.17 -6.92
C PRO A 23 4.83 6.72 -7.34
N CYS A 24 3.91 6.18 -8.11
CA CYS A 24 4.10 4.90 -8.79
C CYS A 24 4.91 5.12 -10.07
N THR A 25 5.83 4.19 -10.37
CA THR A 25 6.58 4.24 -11.62
C THR A 25 5.65 3.98 -12.80
N ASP A 26 5.62 4.92 -13.75
CA ASP A 26 4.92 4.77 -15.02
C ASP A 26 5.82 4.10 -16.05
N TYR A 27 5.61 2.82 -16.31
CA TYR A 27 6.39 2.04 -17.26
C TYR A 27 6.06 2.33 -18.73
N ARG A 28 5.00 3.06 -19.04
CA ARG A 28 4.65 3.46 -20.42
C ARG A 28 5.77 4.27 -21.07
N LYS A 29 6.55 5.00 -20.27
CA LYS A 29 7.75 5.71 -20.75
C LYS A 29 8.81 4.80 -21.38
N PHE A 30 8.77 3.52 -21.06
CA PHE A 30 9.71 2.50 -21.51
C PHE A 30 9.06 1.44 -22.41
N GLU A 31 7.86 1.72 -22.92
CA GLU A 31 7.03 0.78 -23.69
C GLU A 31 7.82 0.09 -24.82
N PHE A 32 8.57 0.83 -25.62
CA PHE A 32 9.36 0.27 -26.71
C PHE A 32 10.38 -0.76 -26.21
N LEU A 33 11.09 -0.44 -25.12
CA LEU A 33 12.11 -1.34 -24.54
C LEU A 33 11.48 -2.59 -23.94
N ILE A 34 10.33 -2.42 -23.29
CA ILE A 34 9.57 -3.49 -22.66
C ILE A 34 9.04 -4.44 -23.72
N ASN A 35 8.42 -3.91 -24.79
CA ASN A 35 7.92 -4.71 -25.91
C ASN A 35 9.04 -5.48 -26.61
N LYS A 36 10.20 -4.87 -26.79
CA LYS A 36 11.35 -5.54 -27.41
C LYS A 36 11.90 -6.67 -26.53
N LYS A 37 12.02 -6.40 -25.20
CA LYS A 37 12.62 -7.35 -24.24
C LYS A 37 11.70 -8.52 -23.92
N TYR A 38 10.40 -8.25 -23.79
CA TYR A 38 9.40 -9.21 -23.30
C TYR A 38 8.37 -9.59 -24.37
N LYS A 39 8.75 -9.53 -25.67
CA LYS A 39 7.85 -9.80 -26.81
C LYS A 39 7.08 -11.12 -26.70
N ASP A 40 7.67 -12.14 -26.07
CA ASP A 40 7.09 -13.47 -25.92
C ASP A 40 6.17 -13.58 -24.68
N TYR A 41 5.99 -12.48 -23.90
CA TYR A 41 5.22 -12.42 -22.68
C TYR A 41 4.15 -11.30 -22.71
N PRO A 42 3.12 -11.40 -23.58
CA PRO A 42 2.15 -10.31 -23.78
C PRO A 42 1.39 -9.95 -22.49
N ASN A 43 1.10 -10.92 -21.63
CA ASN A 43 0.43 -10.66 -20.35
C ASN A 43 1.31 -9.85 -19.38
N LEU A 44 2.63 -10.05 -19.39
CA LEU A 44 3.57 -9.26 -18.59
C LEU A 44 3.61 -7.81 -19.12
N ILE A 45 3.69 -7.64 -20.44
CA ILE A 45 3.66 -6.32 -21.07
C ILE A 45 2.39 -5.58 -20.65
N ASN A 46 1.23 -6.19 -20.82
CA ASN A 46 -0.05 -5.59 -20.43
C ASN A 46 -0.09 -5.23 -18.94
N ALA A 47 0.40 -6.12 -18.07
CA ALA A 47 0.46 -5.87 -16.62
C ALA A 47 1.36 -4.66 -16.28
N LEU A 48 2.48 -4.47 -16.97
CA LEU A 48 3.38 -3.33 -16.79
C LEU A 48 2.77 -2.03 -17.32
N MET A 49 2.13 -2.07 -18.49
CA MET A 49 1.51 -0.88 -19.11
C MET A 49 0.31 -0.37 -18.32
N THR A 50 -0.49 -1.26 -17.74
CA THR A 50 -1.70 -0.89 -16.95
C THR A 50 -1.41 -0.67 -15.47
N ARG A 51 -0.18 -0.95 -15.00
CA ARG A 51 0.18 -0.90 -13.57
C ARG A 51 -0.07 0.46 -12.94
N PHE A 52 0.30 1.55 -13.62
CA PHE A 52 0.17 2.91 -13.11
C PHE A 52 -1.29 3.30 -12.87
N ASP A 53 -2.15 3.04 -13.83
CA ASP A 53 -3.56 3.38 -13.76
C ASP A 53 -4.27 2.55 -12.68
N ARG A 54 -4.01 1.24 -12.62
CA ARG A 54 -4.55 0.36 -11.57
C ARG A 54 -4.10 0.76 -10.17
N TYR A 55 -2.83 1.17 -10.02
CA TYR A 55 -2.33 1.64 -8.74
C TYR A 55 -3.06 2.91 -8.28
N ASN A 56 -3.21 3.89 -9.17
CA ASN A 56 -3.89 5.13 -8.84
C ASN A 56 -5.38 4.91 -8.52
N GLU A 57 -6.03 4.01 -9.25
CA GLU A 57 -7.42 3.63 -8.99
C GLU A 57 -7.57 2.97 -7.63
N GLN A 58 -6.67 2.06 -7.27
CA GLN A 58 -6.65 1.44 -5.95
C GLN A 58 -6.38 2.45 -4.83
N CYS A 59 -5.50 3.42 -5.04
CA CYS A 59 -5.27 4.49 -4.06
C CYS A 59 -6.52 5.35 -3.84
N LYS A 60 -7.25 5.71 -4.91
CA LYS A 60 -8.50 6.45 -4.81
C LYS A 60 -9.57 5.65 -4.05
N ARG A 61 -9.73 4.38 -4.40
CA ARG A 61 -10.69 3.50 -3.75
C ARG A 61 -10.35 3.29 -2.27
N MET A 62 -9.07 3.11 -1.94
CA MET A 62 -8.61 2.98 -0.56
C MET A 62 -8.97 4.22 0.26
N LYS A 63 -8.75 5.42 -0.29
CA LYS A 63 -9.10 6.67 0.36
C LYS A 63 -10.61 6.77 0.63
N GLN A 64 -11.44 6.42 -0.34
CA GLN A 64 -12.89 6.41 -0.18
C GLN A 64 -13.33 5.46 0.95
N LEU A 65 -12.79 4.24 0.97
CA LEU A 65 -13.11 3.26 2.01
C LEU A 65 -12.59 3.67 3.40
N GLU A 66 -11.51 4.45 3.46
CA GLU A 66 -11.00 5.04 4.70
C GLU A 66 -11.94 6.15 5.20
N GLU A 67 -12.44 7.01 4.31
CA GLU A 67 -13.44 8.05 4.62
C GLU A 67 -14.77 7.42 5.08
N ASP A 68 -15.16 6.30 4.49
CA ASP A 68 -16.36 5.53 4.86
C ASP A 68 -16.21 4.73 6.19
N GLY A 69 -15.01 4.74 6.80
CA GLY A 69 -14.73 4.01 8.04
C GLY A 69 -14.69 2.48 7.89
N ILE A 70 -14.53 1.99 6.67
CA ILE A 70 -14.42 0.57 6.32
C ILE A 70 -12.96 0.12 6.35
N LEU A 71 -12.04 0.99 5.96
CA LEU A 71 -10.61 0.80 6.10
C LEU A 71 -10.03 1.73 7.17
N MET A 72 -9.03 1.23 7.87
CA MET A 72 -8.08 2.04 8.62
C MET A 72 -6.70 1.84 8.00
N VAL A 73 -6.02 2.93 7.65
CA VAL A 73 -4.73 2.86 6.95
C VAL A 73 -3.61 3.44 7.82
N LEU A 74 -2.62 2.62 8.15
CA LEU A 74 -1.38 3.07 8.77
C LEU A 74 -0.31 3.20 7.69
N ARG A 75 0.26 4.40 7.59
CA ARG A 75 1.29 4.72 6.61
C ARG A 75 2.42 5.55 7.23
N PRO A 76 3.66 5.40 6.78
CA PRO A 76 4.77 6.22 7.25
C PRO A 76 4.60 7.67 6.76
N SER A 77 5.13 8.62 7.53
CA SER A 77 5.13 10.05 7.16
C SER A 77 6.00 10.36 5.95
N HIS A 78 7.06 9.58 5.76
CA HIS A 78 7.99 9.68 4.65
C HIS A 78 8.59 8.31 4.32
N LYS A 79 9.34 8.23 3.23
CA LYS A 79 10.02 7.00 2.83
C LYS A 79 11.32 6.83 3.62
N TYR A 80 11.33 5.87 4.53
CA TYR A 80 12.50 5.55 5.36
C TYR A 80 13.57 4.76 4.60
N VAL A 81 13.16 3.79 3.78
CA VAL A 81 14.08 2.86 3.12
C VAL A 81 13.98 2.94 1.60
N LYS A 82 15.11 2.77 0.92
CA LYS A 82 15.19 2.61 -0.54
C LYS A 82 15.10 1.12 -0.90
N SER A 83 14.80 0.83 -2.16
CA SER A 83 14.92 -0.54 -2.67
C SER A 83 16.38 -1.01 -2.52
N PHE A 84 16.56 -2.21 -2.00
CA PHE A 84 17.89 -2.79 -1.72
C PHE A 84 18.70 -2.04 -0.65
N GLU A 85 18.04 -1.42 0.34
CA GLU A 85 18.72 -0.84 1.49
C GLU A 85 19.46 -1.92 2.31
N MET A 86 20.73 -1.69 2.60
CA MET A 86 21.58 -2.61 3.35
C MET A 86 22.20 -1.96 4.60
N ASN A 87 21.98 -0.68 4.82
CA ASN A 87 22.44 0.00 6.02
C ASN A 87 21.54 -0.37 7.21
N THR A 88 22.12 -1.03 8.20
CA THR A 88 21.40 -1.49 9.40
C THR A 88 20.80 -0.35 10.21
N ASP A 89 21.48 0.79 10.31
CA ASP A 89 20.96 1.94 11.06
C ASP A 89 19.68 2.51 10.42
N VAL A 90 19.65 2.57 9.08
CA VAL A 90 18.46 2.99 8.33
C VAL A 90 17.30 2.01 8.49
N LEU A 91 17.60 0.71 8.52
CA LEU A 91 16.59 -0.33 8.73
C LEU A 91 16.05 -0.29 10.16
N ASP A 92 16.91 -0.06 11.16
CA ASP A 92 16.52 0.08 12.57
C ASP A 92 15.67 1.35 12.78
N GLU A 93 16.02 2.45 12.14
CA GLU A 93 15.21 3.68 12.15
C GLU A 93 13.81 3.41 11.60
N ALA A 94 13.70 2.77 10.42
CA ALA A 94 12.43 2.42 9.81
C ALA A 94 11.59 1.49 10.70
N TYR A 95 12.21 0.49 11.32
CA TYR A 95 11.56 -0.41 12.26
C TYR A 95 10.99 0.34 13.48
N ASN A 96 11.81 1.20 14.09
CA ASN A 96 11.41 1.96 15.27
C ASN A 96 10.31 2.98 14.93
N ALA A 97 10.36 3.61 13.75
CA ALA A 97 9.31 4.50 13.28
C ALA A 97 7.97 3.77 13.15
N GLY A 98 7.96 2.59 12.52
CA GLY A 98 6.76 1.76 12.40
C GLY A 98 6.20 1.31 13.76
N LYS A 99 7.09 0.88 14.66
CA LYS A 99 6.72 0.48 16.03
C LYS A 99 6.12 1.63 16.83
N ASN A 100 6.67 2.84 16.71
CA ASN A 100 6.17 4.01 17.40
C ASN A 100 4.81 4.44 16.83
N LEU A 101 4.65 4.46 15.51
CA LEU A 101 3.37 4.74 14.86
C LEU A 101 2.27 3.79 15.32
N ALA A 102 2.57 2.48 15.39
CA ALA A 102 1.62 1.49 15.88
C ALA A 102 1.21 1.73 17.34
N LYS A 103 2.17 2.11 18.20
CA LYS A 103 1.87 2.45 19.62
C LYS A 103 1.03 3.71 19.74
N GLU A 104 1.33 4.76 18.99
CA GLU A 104 0.58 6.02 18.98
C GLU A 104 -0.88 5.81 18.52
N LYS A 105 -1.08 4.90 17.57
CA LYS A 105 -2.39 4.59 16.98
C LYS A 105 -3.12 3.43 17.65
N LEU A 106 -2.57 2.85 18.72
CA LEU A 106 -3.11 1.63 19.31
C LEU A 106 -4.58 1.78 19.75
N ALA A 107 -4.92 2.86 20.44
CA ALA A 107 -6.28 3.11 20.88
C ALA A 107 -7.26 3.27 19.69
N GLU A 108 -6.84 3.97 18.63
CA GLU A 108 -7.64 4.12 17.41
C GLU A 108 -7.84 2.76 16.69
N ILE A 109 -6.80 1.92 16.69
CA ILE A 109 -6.87 0.56 16.12
C ILE A 109 -7.86 -0.29 16.92
N GLU A 110 -7.77 -0.28 18.24
CA GLU A 110 -8.67 -1.02 19.12
C GLU A 110 -10.12 -0.56 18.94
N ASP A 111 -10.37 0.74 18.92
CA ASP A 111 -11.70 1.28 18.65
C ASP A 111 -12.22 0.87 17.27
N PHE A 112 -11.37 0.93 16.23
CA PHE A 112 -11.75 0.53 14.88
C PHE A 112 -12.12 -0.95 14.80
N LEU A 113 -11.41 -1.82 15.51
CA LEU A 113 -11.68 -3.26 15.52
C LEU A 113 -12.88 -3.64 16.42
N ASN A 114 -13.05 -2.97 17.58
CA ASN A 114 -14.04 -3.33 18.58
C ASN A 114 -15.46 -2.79 18.30
N VAL A 115 -15.65 -1.93 17.33
CA VAL A 115 -17.01 -1.40 16.98
C VAL A 115 -17.99 -2.53 16.59
N LEU A 116 -17.50 -3.73 16.26
CA LEU A 116 -18.34 -4.89 15.93
C LEU A 116 -18.84 -5.67 17.15
N GLU A 117 -18.20 -5.53 18.32
CA GLU A 117 -18.64 -6.24 19.54
C GLU A 117 -19.78 -5.53 20.28
N LYS A 118 -20.09 -4.27 19.91
CA LYS A 118 -21.12 -3.45 20.56
C LYS A 118 -22.51 -3.48 19.88
N LYS A 119 -22.71 -4.38 18.94
CA LYS A 119 -24.00 -4.69 18.34
C LYS A 119 -24.36 -6.14 18.62
#